data_ecfa8049e7d601e581ef8efdb7c79b69
#
_entry.id   ecfa8049e7d601e581ef8efdb7c79b69
#
_cell.length_a   1.000
_cell.length_b   1.000
_cell.length_c   1.000
_cell.angle_alpha   90.00
_cell.angle_beta   90.00
_cell.angle_gamma   90.00
#
_symmetry.space_group_name_H-M   'P 1'
#
loop_
_entity.id
_entity.type
_entity.pdbx_description
1 polymer ?
#
loop_
_entity_poly.entity_id
_entity_poly.type
_entity_poly.pdbx_seq_one_letter_code
_entity_poly.pdbx_strand_id
1 'polypeptide(L)'
;MAKRALVSVSDKSGLVDFVKGLQTAGWEIIATGGTQKLLENSGVNTIGISDVTGFPEICDGRVKTLHPKVHGGLLARRDEQSHLQALEENGISFIDLVCVNLYPFRETIAKEGVSMADAIENIDIGGPSMLRSAAKNYNDVTVVCYPADYDTILAEINATGNTTVETRLQLSAKAYTHTAQYDACIATYMRDKAGLNEKLFLEFDLKQGLRYGENPHQSAKFYASTKAIPFSLATGKQLQGKEMSYNNIQDANAALNIARDFDEPFCVALKHMNPCGAAVAATIEEAWQKAYEADTVSIYGGIVICNRTITKEIALGMKPIFLEIVIAPDFTDEAMEIFATKKNLRVIQVDMTQSTEAIDQYVSVNGGLLVQHLDTQIETITADMCATKVQPDATTLADMQFGWNIVKHVKSNAIVVVKNGQTLGVGAGQMNRVGSAEIAMKQAHAAGVTEGLILASDGFLPFDDTVALAAQYGVTAIVQPGGSIRDNDCVVKADELGICMLMTGTRHFKH
;
A
#
# COMPACT_ATOMS: atom_id res chain seq x y z
N MET A 1 -40.47 -28.81 4.04
CA MET A 1 -40.48 -27.57 4.83
C MET A 1 -39.90 -26.44 4.00
N ALA A 2 -40.40 -25.22 4.15
CA ALA A 2 -39.80 -24.07 3.51
C ALA A 2 -38.34 -23.88 4.00
N LYS A 3 -37.45 -23.43 3.11
CA LYS A 3 -36.06 -23.08 3.51
C LYS A 3 -36.06 -21.81 4.35
N ARG A 4 -35.08 -21.68 5.23
CA ARG A 4 -34.98 -20.56 6.18
C ARG A 4 -33.68 -19.79 6.02
N ALA A 5 -33.78 -18.47 5.94
CA ALA A 5 -32.66 -17.56 5.97
C ALA A 5 -32.65 -16.74 7.26
N LEU A 6 -31.56 -16.80 8.02
CA LEU A 6 -31.34 -15.95 9.19
C LEU A 6 -30.52 -14.72 8.78
N VAL A 7 -31.09 -13.54 9.00
CA VAL A 7 -30.54 -12.26 8.54
C VAL A 7 -30.31 -11.31 9.72
N SER A 8 -29.06 -10.92 9.92
CA SER A 8 -28.65 -10.00 10.98
C SER A 8 -27.43 -9.20 10.54
N VAL A 9 -27.63 -8.00 10.01
CA VAL A 9 -26.57 -7.20 9.42
C VAL A 9 -26.44 -5.82 10.04
N SER A 10 -25.21 -5.34 10.18
CA SER A 10 -24.88 -3.96 10.52
C SER A 10 -24.95 -3.06 9.29
N ASP A 11 -24.19 -3.40 8.23
CA ASP A 11 -24.32 -2.79 6.91
C ASP A 11 -25.54 -3.36 6.18
N LYS A 12 -26.45 -2.47 5.80
CA LYS A 12 -27.74 -2.79 5.19
C LYS A 12 -27.79 -2.56 3.68
N SER A 13 -26.65 -2.31 3.06
CA SER A 13 -26.53 -2.06 1.61
C SER A 13 -27.06 -3.26 0.80
N GLY A 14 -28.01 -3.01 -0.11
CA GLY A 14 -28.59 -4.02 -0.98
C GLY A 14 -29.44 -5.10 -0.27
N LEU A 15 -29.56 -5.05 1.06
CA LEU A 15 -30.19 -6.11 1.84
C LEU A 15 -31.67 -6.35 1.49
N VAL A 16 -32.45 -5.26 1.32
CA VAL A 16 -33.90 -5.37 1.10
C VAL A 16 -34.19 -6.14 -0.19
N ASP A 17 -33.47 -5.83 -1.25
CA ASP A 17 -33.68 -6.48 -2.55
C ASP A 17 -33.24 -7.96 -2.51
N PHE A 18 -32.11 -8.23 -1.85
CA PHE A 18 -31.65 -9.60 -1.59
C PHE A 18 -32.71 -10.43 -0.84
N VAL A 19 -33.23 -9.91 0.26
CA VAL A 19 -34.21 -10.64 1.08
C VAL A 19 -35.56 -10.77 0.39
N LYS A 20 -36.02 -9.78 -0.38
CA LYS A 20 -37.21 -9.89 -1.25
C LYS A 20 -37.04 -10.99 -2.30
N GLY A 21 -35.83 -11.11 -2.88
CA GLY A 21 -35.49 -12.18 -3.79
C GLY A 21 -35.61 -13.57 -3.14
N LEU A 22 -35.07 -13.73 -1.93
CA LEU A 22 -35.22 -14.97 -1.14
C LEU A 22 -36.70 -15.30 -0.84
N GLN A 23 -37.47 -14.30 -0.41
CA GLN A 23 -38.89 -14.48 -0.13
C GLN A 23 -39.69 -14.89 -1.39
N THR A 24 -39.39 -14.28 -2.53
CA THR A 24 -39.99 -14.64 -3.83
C THR A 24 -39.65 -16.06 -4.21
N ALA A 25 -38.46 -16.54 -3.86
CA ALA A 25 -38.05 -17.95 -4.04
C ALA A 25 -38.67 -18.92 -3.00
N GLY A 26 -39.56 -18.43 -2.14
CA GLY A 26 -40.30 -19.24 -1.14
C GLY A 26 -39.55 -19.49 0.18
N TRP A 27 -38.52 -18.66 0.51
CA TRP A 27 -37.79 -18.79 1.75
C TRP A 27 -38.46 -18.03 2.90
N GLU A 28 -38.47 -18.64 4.09
CA GLU A 28 -38.84 -17.95 5.34
C GLU A 28 -37.65 -17.09 5.83
N ILE A 29 -37.96 -15.89 6.29
CA ILE A 29 -36.95 -14.91 6.73
C ILE A 29 -36.98 -14.77 8.24
N ILE A 30 -35.91 -15.19 8.91
CA ILE A 30 -35.67 -14.95 10.33
C ILE A 30 -34.81 -13.71 10.44
N ALA A 31 -35.18 -12.75 11.29
CA ALA A 31 -34.41 -11.52 11.43
C ALA A 31 -34.26 -11.08 12.90
N THR A 32 -33.26 -10.21 13.14
CA THR A 32 -32.98 -9.71 14.49
C THR A 32 -33.07 -8.19 14.57
N GLY A 33 -33.54 -7.65 15.66
CA GLY A 33 -33.44 -6.24 16.06
C GLY A 33 -33.69 -5.21 14.95
N GLY A 34 -32.68 -4.36 14.68
CA GLY A 34 -32.78 -3.30 13.67
C GLY A 34 -32.89 -3.81 12.23
N THR A 35 -32.37 -5.02 11.93
CA THR A 35 -32.54 -5.66 10.62
C THR A 35 -34.00 -6.07 10.41
N GLN A 36 -34.64 -6.64 11.42
CA GLN A 36 -36.05 -7.02 11.36
C GLN A 36 -36.94 -5.80 11.08
N LYS A 37 -36.75 -4.71 11.83
CA LYS A 37 -37.52 -3.47 11.66
C LYS A 37 -37.38 -2.89 10.24
N LEU A 38 -36.18 -2.90 9.70
CA LEU A 38 -35.94 -2.43 8.32
C LEU A 38 -36.71 -3.27 7.29
N LEU A 39 -36.63 -4.59 7.41
CA LEU A 39 -37.26 -5.52 6.48
C LEU A 39 -38.78 -5.41 6.52
N GLU A 40 -39.38 -5.37 7.72
CA GLU A 40 -40.81 -5.19 7.91
C GLU A 40 -41.33 -3.86 7.35
N ASN A 41 -40.60 -2.75 7.63
CA ASN A 41 -40.89 -1.43 7.04
C ASN A 41 -40.79 -1.41 5.51
N SER A 42 -40.04 -2.34 4.94
CA SER A 42 -39.88 -2.50 3.48
C SER A 42 -40.87 -3.52 2.86
N GLY A 43 -41.82 -4.00 3.67
CA GLY A 43 -42.88 -4.94 3.22
C GLY A 43 -42.44 -6.40 3.15
N VAL A 44 -41.35 -6.78 3.83
CA VAL A 44 -40.89 -8.18 3.94
C VAL A 44 -41.49 -8.81 5.20
N ASN A 45 -42.11 -9.98 5.06
CA ASN A 45 -42.60 -10.74 6.23
C ASN A 45 -41.40 -11.42 6.89
N THR A 46 -41.22 -11.19 8.20
CA THR A 46 -40.14 -11.76 9.00
C THR A 46 -40.65 -12.56 10.19
N ILE A 47 -39.85 -13.53 10.62
CA ILE A 47 -40.00 -14.25 11.89
C ILE A 47 -38.98 -13.66 12.85
N GLY A 48 -39.39 -13.19 14.02
CA GLY A 48 -38.47 -12.70 15.02
C GLY A 48 -37.60 -13.80 15.60
N ILE A 49 -36.34 -13.50 15.90
CA ILE A 49 -35.43 -14.49 16.51
C ILE A 49 -35.98 -15.05 17.83
N SER A 50 -36.68 -14.25 18.60
CA SER A 50 -37.33 -14.67 19.86
C SER A 50 -38.44 -15.67 19.64
N ASP A 51 -39.13 -15.63 18.49
CA ASP A 51 -40.16 -16.59 18.13
C ASP A 51 -39.54 -17.95 17.78
N VAL A 52 -38.35 -17.94 17.15
CA VAL A 52 -37.60 -19.15 16.83
C VAL A 52 -37.03 -19.80 18.10
N THR A 53 -36.43 -19.00 18.97
CA THR A 53 -35.78 -19.51 20.18
C THR A 53 -36.77 -19.85 21.29
N GLY A 54 -37.92 -19.15 21.36
CA GLY A 54 -38.83 -19.15 22.48
C GLY A 54 -38.24 -18.47 23.73
N PHE A 55 -37.16 -17.66 23.53
CA PHE A 55 -36.46 -17.01 24.62
C PHE A 55 -36.31 -15.51 24.32
N PRO A 56 -36.55 -14.62 25.32
CA PRO A 56 -36.43 -13.20 25.13
C PRO A 56 -34.98 -12.78 24.95
N GLU A 57 -34.77 -11.65 24.28
CA GLU A 57 -33.48 -10.95 24.29
C GLU A 57 -33.17 -10.45 25.71
N ILE A 58 -31.94 -10.71 26.18
CA ILE A 58 -31.47 -10.34 27.54
C ILE A 58 -30.12 -9.63 27.47
N CYS A 59 -29.70 -9.04 28.60
CA CYS A 59 -28.43 -8.31 28.72
C CYS A 59 -28.30 -7.20 27.67
N ASP A 60 -29.33 -6.39 27.51
CA ASP A 60 -29.36 -5.27 26.52
C ASP A 60 -29.03 -5.69 25.07
N GLY A 61 -29.44 -6.92 24.72
CA GLY A 61 -29.23 -7.44 23.38
C GLY A 61 -27.92 -8.20 23.14
N ARG A 62 -27.07 -8.33 24.16
CA ARG A 62 -25.83 -9.12 24.04
C ARG A 62 -26.11 -10.61 23.86
N VAL A 63 -27.27 -11.09 24.37
CA VAL A 63 -27.69 -12.49 24.22
C VAL A 63 -29.06 -12.54 23.54
N LYS A 64 -29.08 -12.96 22.28
CA LYS A 64 -30.29 -13.17 21.46
C LYS A 64 -30.15 -14.33 20.46
N THR A 65 -29.02 -14.46 19.82
CA THR A 65 -28.74 -15.51 18.81
C THR A 65 -27.88 -16.65 19.36
N LEU A 66 -27.25 -16.49 20.52
CA LEU A 66 -26.47 -17.54 21.19
C LEU A 66 -27.41 -18.54 21.87
N HIS A 67 -28.09 -19.34 21.07
CA HIS A 67 -29.14 -20.26 21.56
C HIS A 67 -29.01 -21.62 20.81
N PRO A 68 -29.24 -22.76 21.51
CA PRO A 68 -29.21 -24.10 20.89
C PRO A 68 -30.08 -24.24 19.66
N LYS A 69 -31.26 -23.62 19.62
CA LYS A 69 -32.17 -23.68 18.47
C LYS A 69 -31.59 -22.98 17.23
N VAL A 70 -30.78 -21.94 17.42
CA VAL A 70 -30.09 -21.27 16.31
C VAL A 70 -28.91 -22.11 15.84
N HIS A 71 -27.99 -22.42 16.76
CA HIS A 71 -26.76 -23.13 16.41
C HIS A 71 -26.99 -24.60 16.05
N GLY A 72 -28.00 -25.25 16.64
CA GLY A 72 -28.44 -26.59 16.23
C GLY A 72 -28.94 -26.59 14.78
N GLY A 73 -29.80 -25.62 14.42
CA GLY A 73 -30.32 -25.47 13.06
C GLY A 73 -29.23 -25.20 12.00
N LEU A 74 -28.09 -24.59 12.40
CA LEU A 74 -26.95 -24.32 11.55
C LEU A 74 -25.93 -25.47 11.49
N LEU A 75 -25.63 -26.13 12.60
CA LEU A 75 -24.54 -27.08 12.74
C LEU A 75 -24.94 -28.54 12.47
N ALA A 76 -26.23 -28.85 12.52
CA ALA A 76 -26.68 -30.21 12.27
C ALA A 76 -26.37 -30.67 10.85
N ARG A 77 -25.66 -31.76 10.71
CA ARG A 77 -25.39 -32.44 9.44
C ARG A 77 -26.66 -33.16 9.00
N ARG A 78 -27.07 -32.92 7.75
CA ARG A 78 -28.32 -33.45 7.21
C ARG A 78 -28.20 -34.91 6.72
N ASP A 79 -26.96 -35.41 6.60
CA ASP A 79 -26.64 -36.81 6.26
C ASP A 79 -26.47 -37.70 7.52
N GLU A 80 -26.55 -37.11 8.75
CA GLU A 80 -26.31 -37.83 10.01
C GLU A 80 -27.62 -38.03 10.76
N GLN A 81 -28.07 -39.29 10.87
CA GLN A 81 -29.36 -39.63 11.46
C GLN A 81 -29.49 -39.22 12.93
N SER A 82 -28.41 -39.32 13.70
CA SER A 82 -28.37 -38.91 15.10
C SER A 82 -28.58 -37.40 15.30
N HIS A 83 -28.08 -36.58 14.34
CA HIS A 83 -28.35 -35.15 14.33
C HIS A 83 -29.81 -34.81 14.02
N LEU A 84 -30.41 -35.53 13.02
CA LEU A 84 -31.81 -35.32 12.65
C LEU A 84 -32.74 -35.65 13.84
N GLN A 85 -32.50 -36.78 14.52
CA GLN A 85 -33.23 -37.17 15.70
C GLN A 85 -33.11 -36.16 16.83
N ALA A 86 -31.90 -35.66 17.11
CA ALA A 86 -31.65 -34.65 18.15
C ALA A 86 -32.39 -33.34 17.86
N LEU A 87 -32.45 -32.91 16.57
CA LEU A 87 -33.19 -31.70 16.20
C LEU A 87 -34.74 -31.92 16.41
N GLU A 88 -35.24 -33.08 16.01
CA GLU A 88 -36.67 -33.40 16.19
C GLU A 88 -37.05 -33.43 17.65
N GLU A 89 -36.32 -34.15 18.48
CA GLU A 89 -36.57 -34.25 19.94
C GLU A 89 -36.55 -32.89 20.65
N ASN A 90 -35.78 -31.90 20.13
CA ASN A 90 -35.69 -30.58 20.71
C ASN A 90 -36.50 -29.48 19.96
N GLY A 91 -37.31 -29.87 18.97
CA GLY A 91 -38.15 -28.96 18.18
C GLY A 91 -37.30 -27.90 17.43
N ILE A 92 -36.16 -28.30 16.90
CA ILE A 92 -35.23 -27.42 16.16
C ILE A 92 -35.43 -27.61 14.66
N SER A 93 -35.67 -26.52 13.96
CA SER A 93 -35.74 -26.50 12.50
C SER A 93 -34.41 -26.07 11.89
N PHE A 94 -34.14 -26.54 10.68
CA PHE A 94 -32.96 -26.13 9.91
C PHE A 94 -32.97 -24.64 9.60
N ILE A 95 -31.76 -24.08 9.51
CA ILE A 95 -31.47 -22.78 8.92
C ILE A 95 -30.57 -23.05 7.72
N ASP A 96 -31.01 -22.64 6.53
CA ASP A 96 -30.36 -23.00 5.25
C ASP A 96 -29.42 -21.91 4.77
N LEU A 97 -29.60 -20.67 5.24
CA LEU A 97 -28.77 -19.52 4.89
C LEU A 97 -28.59 -18.60 6.11
N VAL A 98 -27.38 -18.11 6.28
CA VAL A 98 -27.04 -17.04 7.23
C VAL A 98 -26.50 -15.86 6.46
N CYS A 99 -27.11 -14.68 6.58
CA CYS A 99 -26.62 -13.41 6.07
C CYS A 99 -26.30 -12.50 7.26
N VAL A 100 -25.01 -12.36 7.55
CA VAL A 100 -24.52 -11.63 8.71
C VAL A 100 -23.24 -10.88 8.32
N ASN A 101 -23.18 -9.59 8.62
CA ASN A 101 -21.94 -8.83 8.71
C ASN A 101 -21.79 -8.25 10.12
N LEU A 102 -20.55 -8.01 10.52
CA LEU A 102 -20.20 -7.70 11.89
C LEU A 102 -20.34 -6.21 12.21
N TYR A 103 -20.36 -5.88 13.47
CA TYR A 103 -20.33 -4.49 13.92
C TYR A 103 -19.04 -3.81 13.47
N PRO A 104 -19.09 -2.50 13.14
CA PRO A 104 -17.96 -1.77 12.56
C PRO A 104 -16.93 -1.38 13.65
N PHE A 105 -16.28 -2.38 14.25
CA PHE A 105 -15.31 -2.18 15.34
C PHE A 105 -14.13 -1.32 14.90
N ARG A 106 -13.58 -1.55 13.71
CA ARG A 106 -12.44 -0.79 13.15
C ARG A 106 -12.78 0.70 13.01
N GLU A 107 -13.95 1.00 12.45
CA GLU A 107 -14.43 2.36 12.27
C GLU A 107 -14.76 3.02 13.63
N THR A 108 -15.20 2.22 14.59
CA THR A 108 -15.50 2.72 15.94
C THR A 108 -14.22 3.15 16.64
N ILE A 109 -13.18 2.32 16.68
CA ILE A 109 -11.92 2.64 17.34
C ILE A 109 -11.10 3.72 16.63
N ALA A 110 -11.40 4.00 15.35
CA ALA A 110 -10.76 5.08 14.58
C ALA A 110 -11.33 6.47 14.88
N LYS A 111 -12.45 6.56 15.60
CA LYS A 111 -13.06 7.85 15.97
C LYS A 111 -12.23 8.52 17.07
N GLU A 112 -12.01 9.82 16.92
CA GLU A 112 -11.34 10.61 17.96
C GLU A 112 -12.13 10.60 19.26
N GLY A 113 -11.45 10.37 20.39
CA GLY A 113 -12.05 10.39 21.72
C GLY A 113 -12.94 9.20 22.08
N VAL A 114 -12.93 8.12 21.29
CA VAL A 114 -13.71 6.90 21.65
C VAL A 114 -13.29 6.34 23.00
N SER A 115 -14.27 6.05 23.85
CA SER A 115 -14.01 5.44 25.16
C SER A 115 -13.75 3.93 25.02
N MET A 116 -13.03 3.36 26.00
CA MET A 116 -12.84 1.90 26.07
C MET A 116 -14.18 1.17 26.19
N ALA A 117 -15.16 1.74 26.89
CA ALA A 117 -16.49 1.17 27.04
C ALA A 117 -17.23 1.12 25.71
N ASP A 118 -17.18 2.20 24.91
CA ASP A 118 -17.82 2.25 23.59
C ASP A 118 -17.15 1.26 22.62
N ALA A 119 -15.82 1.14 22.68
CA ALA A 119 -15.09 0.16 21.87
C ALA A 119 -15.53 -1.27 22.21
N ILE A 120 -15.59 -1.63 23.50
CA ILE A 120 -16.00 -2.96 23.95
C ILE A 120 -17.44 -3.25 23.54
N GLU A 121 -18.37 -2.29 23.65
CA GLU A 121 -19.78 -2.49 23.27
C GLU A 121 -19.96 -2.75 21.77
N ASN A 122 -19.01 -2.34 20.94
CA ASN A 122 -18.99 -2.61 19.51
C ASN A 122 -18.26 -3.91 19.13
N ILE A 123 -17.92 -4.77 20.10
CA ILE A 123 -17.44 -6.14 19.83
C ILE A 123 -18.65 -7.06 19.63
N ASP A 124 -18.79 -7.56 18.40
CA ASP A 124 -19.85 -8.50 18.05
C ASP A 124 -19.49 -9.93 18.49
N ILE A 125 -20.36 -10.57 19.26
CA ILE A 125 -20.21 -11.97 19.71
C ILE A 125 -21.13 -12.90 18.91
N GLY A 126 -22.39 -12.51 18.74
CA GLY A 126 -23.40 -13.33 18.09
C GLY A 126 -23.15 -13.50 16.60
N GLY A 127 -22.74 -12.43 15.92
CA GLY A 127 -22.42 -12.44 14.49
C GLY A 127 -21.32 -13.43 14.12
N PRO A 128 -20.11 -13.33 14.70
CA PRO A 128 -19.04 -14.28 14.46
C PRO A 128 -19.44 -15.73 14.79
N SER A 129 -20.20 -15.93 15.84
CA SER A 129 -20.65 -17.28 16.23
C SER A 129 -21.55 -17.90 15.18
N MET A 130 -22.52 -17.15 14.64
CA MET A 130 -23.39 -17.61 13.54
C MET A 130 -22.63 -17.85 12.23
N LEU A 131 -21.74 -16.91 11.86
CA LEU A 131 -20.90 -17.05 10.67
C LEU A 131 -20.07 -18.31 10.71
N ARG A 132 -19.38 -18.55 11.84
CA ARG A 132 -18.52 -19.73 12.01
C ARG A 132 -19.31 -21.03 12.04
N SER A 133 -20.51 -21.04 12.65
CA SER A 133 -21.38 -22.22 12.66
C SER A 133 -21.85 -22.58 11.25
N ALA A 134 -22.35 -21.61 10.49
CA ALA A 134 -22.77 -21.78 9.10
C ALA A 134 -21.60 -22.19 8.19
N ALA A 135 -20.46 -21.50 8.30
CA ALA A 135 -19.26 -21.79 7.53
C ALA A 135 -18.71 -23.20 7.78
N LYS A 136 -18.75 -23.69 9.03
CA LYS A 136 -18.36 -25.06 9.37
C LYS A 136 -19.25 -26.11 8.67
N ASN A 137 -20.53 -25.79 8.53
CA ASN A 137 -21.51 -26.68 7.89
C ASN A 137 -21.83 -26.27 6.44
N TYR A 138 -20.82 -25.83 5.67
CA TYR A 138 -20.99 -25.34 4.29
C TYR A 138 -21.61 -26.37 3.34
N ASN A 139 -21.53 -27.66 3.64
CA ASN A 139 -22.21 -28.68 2.83
C ASN A 139 -23.73 -28.45 2.78
N ASP A 140 -24.29 -27.94 3.85
CA ASP A 140 -25.74 -27.80 4.03
C ASP A 140 -26.22 -26.35 4.11
N VAL A 141 -25.35 -25.40 4.55
CA VAL A 141 -25.72 -24.02 4.87
C VAL A 141 -24.94 -23.03 4.01
N THR A 142 -25.66 -22.06 3.46
CA THR A 142 -25.08 -20.90 2.78
C THR A 142 -24.73 -19.81 3.80
N VAL A 143 -23.49 -19.33 3.81
CA VAL A 143 -23.04 -18.23 4.68
C VAL A 143 -22.69 -17.00 3.85
N VAL A 144 -23.21 -15.84 4.20
CA VAL A 144 -23.04 -14.58 3.45
C VAL A 144 -22.58 -13.48 4.36
N CYS A 145 -21.41 -12.88 4.08
CA CYS A 145 -20.83 -11.76 4.84
C CYS A 145 -20.87 -10.44 4.08
N TYR A 146 -20.84 -10.50 2.74
CA TYR A 146 -20.63 -9.32 1.90
C TYR A 146 -21.80 -9.09 0.93
N PRO A 147 -22.31 -7.85 0.81
CA PRO A 147 -23.36 -7.50 -0.15
C PRO A 147 -23.01 -7.84 -1.60
N ALA A 148 -21.72 -7.82 -1.96
CA ALA A 148 -21.24 -8.16 -3.30
C ALA A 148 -21.56 -9.61 -3.74
N ASP A 149 -21.89 -10.50 -2.80
CA ASP A 149 -22.24 -11.89 -3.11
C ASP A 149 -23.76 -12.11 -3.33
N TYR A 150 -24.61 -11.11 -3.02
CA TYR A 150 -26.07 -11.26 -3.06
C TYR A 150 -26.61 -11.68 -4.40
N ASP A 151 -26.19 -11.04 -5.49
CA ASP A 151 -26.68 -11.32 -6.84
C ASP A 151 -26.34 -12.73 -7.31
N THR A 152 -25.11 -13.19 -7.03
CA THR A 152 -24.66 -14.54 -7.38
C THR A 152 -25.49 -15.59 -6.64
N ILE A 153 -25.74 -15.38 -5.35
CA ILE A 153 -26.53 -16.28 -4.51
C ILE A 153 -27.99 -16.33 -4.98
N LEU A 154 -28.61 -15.19 -5.27
CA LEU A 154 -29.97 -15.14 -5.80
C LEU A 154 -30.10 -15.81 -7.15
N ALA A 155 -29.12 -15.62 -8.03
CA ALA A 155 -29.12 -16.26 -9.34
C ALA A 155 -29.12 -17.79 -9.22
N GLU A 156 -28.29 -18.37 -8.35
CA GLU A 156 -28.24 -19.81 -8.09
C GLU A 156 -29.55 -20.31 -7.44
N ILE A 157 -30.05 -19.60 -6.42
CA ILE A 157 -31.31 -19.98 -5.74
C ILE A 157 -32.49 -19.96 -6.72
N ASN A 158 -32.60 -18.96 -7.58
CA ASN A 158 -33.67 -18.87 -8.58
C ASN A 158 -33.58 -19.98 -9.63
N ALA A 159 -32.37 -20.41 -9.98
CA ALA A 159 -32.16 -21.45 -10.99
C ALA A 159 -32.40 -22.86 -10.45
N THR A 160 -31.99 -23.16 -9.21
CA THR A 160 -31.94 -24.53 -8.67
C THR A 160 -32.65 -24.71 -7.31
N GLY A 161 -33.14 -23.63 -6.73
CA GLY A 161 -33.73 -23.60 -5.37
C GLY A 161 -32.67 -23.58 -4.25
N ASN A 162 -31.38 -23.58 -4.52
CA ASN A 162 -30.29 -23.54 -3.54
C ASN A 162 -28.99 -23.03 -4.18
N THR A 163 -27.99 -22.72 -3.36
CA THR A 163 -26.61 -22.53 -3.81
C THR A 163 -25.92 -23.88 -4.05
N THR A 164 -24.90 -23.88 -4.91
CA THR A 164 -24.05 -25.06 -5.12
C THR A 164 -23.12 -25.31 -3.93
N VAL A 165 -22.63 -26.54 -3.76
CA VAL A 165 -21.64 -26.86 -2.71
C VAL A 165 -20.34 -26.08 -2.93
N GLU A 166 -19.95 -25.87 -4.19
CA GLU A 166 -18.76 -25.10 -4.56
C GLU A 166 -18.90 -23.64 -4.12
N THR A 167 -20.03 -22.99 -4.43
CA THR A 167 -20.33 -21.63 -3.97
C THR A 167 -20.32 -21.55 -2.44
N ARG A 168 -20.94 -22.52 -1.75
CA ARG A 168 -20.93 -22.53 -0.29
C ARG A 168 -19.54 -22.71 0.31
N LEU A 169 -18.65 -23.50 -0.31
CA LEU A 169 -17.25 -23.62 0.11
C LEU A 169 -16.50 -22.30 -0.04
N GLN A 170 -16.68 -21.57 -1.16
CA GLN A 170 -16.09 -20.25 -1.39
C GLN A 170 -16.58 -19.23 -0.35
N LEU A 171 -17.88 -19.21 -0.09
CA LEU A 171 -18.50 -18.34 0.93
C LEU A 171 -18.03 -18.68 2.34
N SER A 172 -17.85 -19.97 2.66
CA SER A 172 -17.27 -20.43 3.92
C SER A 172 -15.85 -19.90 4.11
N ALA A 173 -15.01 -19.97 3.08
CA ALA A 173 -13.66 -19.39 3.13
C ALA A 173 -13.70 -17.87 3.38
N LYS A 174 -14.60 -17.14 2.71
CA LYS A 174 -14.81 -15.70 2.95
C LYS A 174 -15.25 -15.42 4.39
N ALA A 175 -16.17 -16.21 4.94
CA ALA A 175 -16.65 -16.04 6.32
C ALA A 175 -15.55 -16.24 7.36
N TYR A 176 -14.70 -17.27 7.20
CA TYR A 176 -13.55 -17.46 8.08
C TYR A 176 -12.50 -16.37 7.94
N THR A 177 -12.25 -15.88 6.73
CA THR A 177 -11.38 -14.71 6.51
C THR A 177 -11.93 -13.49 7.24
N HIS A 178 -13.22 -13.19 7.07
CA HIS A 178 -13.90 -12.05 7.71
C HIS A 178 -13.79 -12.08 9.24
N THR A 179 -14.05 -13.24 9.85
CA THR A 179 -13.93 -13.37 11.31
C THR A 179 -12.48 -13.31 11.78
N ALA A 180 -11.52 -13.84 11.03
CA ALA A 180 -10.09 -13.75 11.37
C ALA A 180 -9.58 -12.31 11.36
N GLN A 181 -9.94 -11.53 10.34
CA GLN A 181 -9.62 -10.09 10.23
C GLN A 181 -10.23 -9.29 11.39
N TYR A 182 -11.49 -9.59 11.73
CA TYR A 182 -12.19 -8.97 12.83
C TYR A 182 -11.50 -9.22 14.17
N ASP A 183 -11.19 -10.49 14.47
CA ASP A 183 -10.51 -10.88 15.70
C ASP A 183 -9.08 -10.33 15.78
N ALA A 184 -8.35 -10.25 14.65
CA ALA A 184 -7.01 -9.65 14.61
C ALA A 184 -7.07 -8.15 14.97
N CYS A 185 -8.06 -7.41 14.48
CA CYS A 185 -8.26 -6.01 14.81
C CYS A 185 -8.57 -5.81 16.31
N ILE A 186 -9.47 -6.61 16.87
CA ILE A 186 -9.80 -6.59 18.30
C ILE A 186 -8.58 -6.95 19.15
N ALA A 187 -7.86 -8.02 18.76
CA ALA A 187 -6.69 -8.48 19.51
C ALA A 187 -5.59 -7.40 19.55
N THR A 188 -5.35 -6.71 18.44
CA THR A 188 -4.38 -5.59 18.38
C THR A 188 -4.78 -4.48 19.34
N TYR A 189 -6.03 -4.01 19.27
CA TYR A 189 -6.56 -2.97 20.16
C TYR A 189 -6.48 -3.38 21.64
N MET A 190 -6.93 -4.58 21.99
CA MET A 190 -6.95 -5.05 23.38
C MET A 190 -5.56 -5.26 23.94
N ARG A 191 -4.60 -5.72 23.15
CA ARG A 191 -3.19 -5.89 23.56
C ARG A 191 -2.54 -4.55 23.87
N ASP A 192 -2.78 -3.53 23.03
CA ASP A 192 -2.32 -2.16 23.27
C ASP A 192 -2.86 -1.64 24.62
N LYS A 193 -4.17 -1.71 24.84
CA LYS A 193 -4.81 -1.27 26.09
C LYS A 193 -4.36 -2.05 27.32
N ALA A 194 -3.99 -3.31 27.15
CA ALA A 194 -3.50 -4.17 28.24
C ALA A 194 -1.99 -4.02 28.50
N GLY A 195 -1.26 -3.23 27.70
CA GLY A 195 0.19 -3.07 27.79
C GLY A 195 0.96 -4.40 27.54
N LEU A 196 0.38 -5.30 26.75
CA LEU A 196 1.03 -6.55 26.38
C LEU A 196 2.04 -6.34 25.25
N ASN A 197 3.06 -7.23 25.20
CA ASN A 197 4.00 -7.23 24.08
C ASN A 197 3.27 -7.23 22.75
N GLU A 198 3.76 -6.43 21.83
CA GLU A 198 3.21 -6.31 20.49
C GLU A 198 3.16 -7.66 19.77
N LYS A 199 2.12 -7.86 19.00
CA LYS A 199 1.99 -8.98 18.06
C LYS A 199 1.50 -8.42 16.73
N LEU A 200 2.28 -8.63 15.70
CA LEU A 200 1.99 -8.11 14.37
C LEU A 200 1.01 -9.04 13.64
N PHE A 201 -0.08 -8.47 13.15
CA PHE A 201 -1.03 -9.09 12.23
C PHE A 201 -0.97 -8.31 10.92
N LEU A 202 -0.62 -8.96 9.82
CA LEU A 202 -0.56 -8.37 8.49
C LEU A 202 -1.67 -8.93 7.62
N GLU A 203 -2.32 -8.02 6.88
CA GLU A 203 -3.41 -8.34 5.99
C GLU A 203 -3.14 -7.72 4.61
N PHE A 204 -3.07 -8.58 3.60
CA PHE A 204 -2.87 -8.18 2.21
C PHE A 204 -3.66 -9.10 1.28
N ASP A 205 -4.33 -8.54 0.29
CA ASP A 205 -5.01 -9.28 -0.74
C ASP A 205 -4.10 -9.58 -1.92
N LEU A 206 -4.24 -10.76 -2.52
CA LEU A 206 -3.53 -11.11 -3.74
C LEU A 206 -4.00 -10.20 -4.90
N LYS A 207 -3.13 -9.29 -5.34
CA LYS A 207 -3.41 -8.41 -6.48
C LYS A 207 -3.04 -9.07 -7.81
N GLN A 208 -1.89 -9.76 -7.87
CA GLN A 208 -1.39 -10.34 -9.11
C GLN A 208 -0.47 -11.55 -8.83
N GLY A 209 -0.68 -12.65 -9.52
CA GLY A 209 0.32 -13.71 -9.66
C GLY A 209 1.41 -13.26 -10.62
N LEU A 210 2.67 -13.33 -10.22
CA LEU A 210 3.79 -12.89 -11.04
C LEU A 210 4.38 -14.07 -11.79
N ARG A 211 4.86 -13.81 -13.01
CA ARG A 211 5.43 -14.85 -13.87
C ARG A 211 6.62 -15.56 -13.19
N TYR A 212 7.46 -14.82 -12.49
CA TYR A 212 8.56 -15.27 -11.65
C TYR A 212 8.99 -14.13 -10.71
N GLY A 213 9.86 -14.42 -9.76
CA GLY A 213 10.42 -13.44 -8.85
C GLY A 213 11.50 -12.57 -9.48
N GLU A 214 12.51 -12.21 -8.71
CA GLU A 214 13.66 -11.47 -9.21
C GLU A 214 14.39 -12.26 -10.31
N ASN A 215 14.44 -13.59 -10.14
CA ASN A 215 15.04 -14.53 -11.10
C ASN A 215 13.99 -15.56 -11.59
N PRO A 216 14.18 -16.13 -12.81
CA PRO A 216 13.20 -17.02 -13.45
C PRO A 216 12.84 -18.28 -12.66
N HIS A 217 13.71 -18.76 -11.79
CA HIS A 217 13.48 -19.97 -10.96
C HIS A 217 12.69 -19.68 -9.68
N GLN A 218 12.41 -18.43 -9.35
CA GLN A 218 11.72 -18.00 -8.14
C GLN A 218 10.22 -17.77 -8.43
N SER A 219 9.32 -18.40 -7.68
CA SER A 219 7.90 -18.06 -7.72
C SER A 219 7.64 -16.76 -6.97
N ALA A 220 6.70 -15.95 -7.47
CA ALA A 220 6.36 -14.69 -6.84
C ALA A 220 4.89 -14.30 -7.00
N LYS A 221 4.42 -13.46 -6.09
CA LYS A 221 3.08 -12.90 -6.07
C LYS A 221 3.17 -11.46 -5.56
N PHE A 222 2.30 -10.61 -6.05
CA PHE A 222 2.10 -9.26 -5.56
C PHE A 222 0.82 -9.20 -4.73
N TYR A 223 0.95 -8.81 -3.49
CA TYR A 223 -0.15 -8.59 -2.57
C TYR A 223 -0.31 -7.08 -2.33
N ALA A 224 -1.53 -6.61 -2.25
CA ALA A 224 -1.88 -5.23 -1.98
C ALA A 224 -2.49 -5.08 -0.59
N SER A 225 -2.19 -3.99 0.10
CA SER A 225 -2.92 -3.59 1.30
C SER A 225 -4.38 -3.31 0.96
N THR A 226 -5.29 -3.64 1.88
CA THR A 226 -6.70 -3.25 1.80
C THR A 226 -6.91 -1.75 1.94
N LYS A 227 -5.92 -1.02 2.49
CA LYS A 227 -5.93 0.42 2.66
C LYS A 227 -5.33 1.09 1.43
N ALA A 228 -6.06 2.05 0.85
CA ALA A 228 -5.55 2.90 -0.22
C ALA A 228 -4.46 3.84 0.33
N ILE A 229 -3.30 3.87 -0.33
CA ILE A 229 -2.16 4.71 0.02
C ILE A 229 -1.73 5.46 -1.24
N PRO A 230 -1.58 6.81 -1.20
CA PRO A 230 -1.02 7.58 -2.31
C PRO A 230 0.42 7.14 -2.64
N PHE A 231 0.90 7.45 -3.83
CA PHE A 231 2.20 7.01 -4.33
C PHE A 231 2.38 5.47 -4.26
N SER A 232 1.31 4.73 -4.54
CA SER A 232 1.30 3.27 -4.41
C SER A 232 0.87 2.57 -5.70
N LEU A 233 1.63 1.55 -6.09
CA LEU A 233 1.23 0.64 -7.17
C LEU A 233 0.06 -0.26 -6.79
N ALA A 234 -0.19 -0.43 -5.49
CA ALA A 234 -1.32 -1.22 -5.01
C ALA A 234 -2.66 -0.61 -5.45
N THR A 235 -2.75 0.72 -5.50
CA THR A 235 -3.92 1.48 -5.96
C THR A 235 -3.78 2.02 -7.37
N GLY A 236 -2.57 1.95 -7.95
CA GLY A 236 -2.29 2.42 -9.31
C GLY A 236 -3.10 1.66 -10.38
N LYS A 237 -3.50 2.40 -11.42
CA LYS A 237 -4.25 1.89 -12.56
C LYS A 237 -3.32 1.72 -13.76
N GLN A 238 -3.10 0.49 -14.18
CA GLN A 238 -2.39 0.25 -15.44
C GLN A 238 -3.32 0.51 -16.61
N LEU A 239 -2.99 1.52 -17.42
CA LEU A 239 -3.80 1.95 -18.57
C LEU A 239 -3.45 1.16 -19.83
N GLN A 240 -2.22 0.67 -19.94
CA GLN A 240 -1.70 -0.02 -21.11
C GLN A 240 -0.52 -0.94 -20.75
N GLY A 241 -0.18 -1.85 -21.67
CA GLY A 241 1.04 -2.65 -21.65
C GLY A 241 0.88 -4.04 -21.08
N LYS A 242 2.02 -4.75 -21.00
CA LYS A 242 2.09 -6.09 -20.39
C LYS A 242 1.92 -6.01 -18.87
N GLU A 243 1.57 -7.12 -18.24
CA GLU A 243 1.62 -7.25 -16.78
C GLU A 243 3.00 -6.86 -16.24
N MET A 244 3.02 -6.28 -15.04
CA MET A 244 4.26 -5.95 -14.36
C MET A 244 4.97 -7.22 -13.88
N SER A 245 6.29 -7.23 -13.99
CA SER A 245 7.14 -8.24 -13.35
C SER A 245 7.48 -7.85 -11.91
N TYR A 246 8.06 -8.77 -11.18
CA TYR A 246 8.61 -8.53 -9.84
C TYR A 246 9.57 -7.32 -9.82
N ASN A 247 10.56 -7.30 -10.73
CA ASN A 247 11.53 -6.22 -10.84
C ASN A 247 10.88 -4.89 -11.26
N ASN A 248 9.86 -4.94 -12.15
CA ASN A 248 9.10 -3.74 -12.51
C ASN A 248 8.41 -3.10 -11.29
N ILE A 249 7.83 -3.92 -10.42
CA ILE A 249 7.15 -3.44 -9.20
C ILE A 249 8.16 -2.82 -8.23
N GLN A 250 9.33 -3.45 -8.03
CA GLN A 250 10.39 -2.90 -7.16
C GLN A 250 10.90 -1.56 -7.68
N ASP A 251 11.25 -1.50 -8.97
CA ASP A 251 11.75 -0.27 -9.60
C ASP A 251 10.72 0.85 -9.57
N ALA A 252 9.46 0.55 -9.90
CA ALA A 252 8.38 1.52 -9.88
C ALA A 252 8.08 2.04 -8.47
N ASN A 253 8.12 1.17 -7.46
CA ASN A 253 7.98 1.59 -6.06
C ASN A 253 9.13 2.50 -5.61
N ALA A 254 10.37 2.21 -6.02
CA ALA A 254 11.51 3.09 -5.74
C ALA A 254 11.35 4.46 -6.42
N ALA A 255 10.87 4.50 -7.68
CA ALA A 255 10.61 5.74 -8.41
C ALA A 255 9.51 6.59 -7.74
N LEU A 256 8.42 5.96 -7.28
CA LEU A 256 7.33 6.63 -6.56
C LEU A 256 7.81 7.23 -5.23
N ASN A 257 8.67 6.54 -4.50
CA ASN A 257 9.24 7.05 -3.26
C ASN A 257 10.14 8.28 -3.50
N ILE A 258 10.88 8.31 -4.61
CA ILE A 258 11.65 9.51 -4.99
C ILE A 258 10.70 10.66 -5.34
N ALA A 259 9.70 10.41 -6.19
CA ALA A 259 8.79 11.46 -6.67
C ALA A 259 7.95 12.09 -5.54
N ARG A 260 7.72 11.38 -4.44
CA ARG A 260 7.02 11.89 -3.26
C ARG A 260 7.73 13.08 -2.60
N ASP A 261 9.04 13.14 -2.69
CA ASP A 261 9.85 14.16 -2.01
C ASP A 261 9.95 15.48 -2.79
N PHE A 262 9.17 15.65 -3.87
CA PHE A 262 9.21 16.83 -4.73
C PHE A 262 7.83 17.42 -5.00
N ASP A 263 7.65 18.68 -4.61
CA ASP A 263 6.44 19.46 -4.90
C ASP A 263 6.53 20.21 -6.23
N GLU A 264 7.75 20.57 -6.69
CA GLU A 264 7.99 21.21 -7.99
C GLU A 264 7.77 20.21 -9.14
N PRO A 265 7.62 20.68 -10.41
CA PRO A 265 7.62 19.78 -11.56
C PRO A 265 8.92 18.96 -11.59
N PHE A 266 8.77 17.66 -11.41
CA PHE A 266 9.87 16.71 -11.23
C PHE A 266 9.74 15.51 -12.14
N CYS A 267 10.88 15.07 -12.71
CA CYS A 267 10.98 13.84 -13.45
C CYS A 267 12.19 13.04 -13.00
N VAL A 268 12.03 11.72 -12.90
CA VAL A 268 13.14 10.78 -12.68
C VAL A 268 13.08 9.58 -13.61
N ALA A 269 14.20 9.27 -14.20
CA ALA A 269 14.49 8.01 -14.88
C ALA A 269 15.25 7.10 -13.91
N LEU A 270 14.84 5.83 -13.80
CA LEU A 270 15.32 4.91 -12.79
C LEU A 270 15.61 3.54 -13.39
N LYS A 271 16.65 2.89 -12.87
CA LYS A 271 17.03 1.52 -13.22
C LYS A 271 17.64 0.81 -12.02
N HIS A 272 17.18 -0.42 -11.76
CA HIS A 272 17.65 -1.22 -10.63
C HIS A 272 17.51 -0.47 -9.28
N MET A 273 16.35 0.16 -9.08
CA MET A 273 15.96 0.92 -7.89
C MET A 273 16.85 2.15 -7.58
N ASN A 274 17.71 2.57 -8.50
CA ASN A 274 18.52 3.78 -8.36
C ASN A 274 18.22 4.77 -9.50
N PRO A 275 18.21 6.09 -9.22
CA PRO A 275 18.04 7.08 -10.27
C PRO A 275 19.24 7.08 -11.20
N CYS A 276 19.01 7.05 -12.51
CA CYS A 276 20.04 7.30 -13.50
C CYS A 276 19.99 8.74 -14.02
N GLY A 277 18.83 9.37 -14.00
CA GLY A 277 18.65 10.78 -14.31
C GLY A 277 17.43 11.34 -13.58
N ALA A 278 17.61 12.48 -12.91
CA ALA A 278 16.54 13.17 -12.22
C ALA A 278 16.67 14.67 -12.38
N ALA A 279 15.54 15.39 -12.45
CA ALA A 279 15.56 16.84 -12.52
C ALA A 279 14.27 17.48 -12.02
N VAL A 280 14.43 18.71 -11.52
CA VAL A 280 13.37 19.69 -11.29
C VAL A 280 13.50 20.83 -12.29
N ALA A 281 12.38 21.43 -12.71
CA ALA A 281 12.36 22.60 -13.58
C ALA A 281 11.07 23.41 -13.39
N ALA A 282 10.94 24.50 -14.15
CA ALA A 282 9.73 25.33 -14.14
C ALA A 282 8.52 24.61 -14.74
N THR A 283 8.76 23.74 -15.72
CA THR A 283 7.72 22.91 -16.36
C THR A 283 8.10 21.43 -16.32
N ILE A 284 7.12 20.56 -16.48
CA ILE A 284 7.35 19.11 -16.48
C ILE A 284 8.07 18.64 -17.76
N GLU A 285 7.87 19.34 -18.87
CA GLU A 285 8.57 19.10 -20.14
C GLU A 285 10.05 19.37 -19.99
N GLU A 286 10.42 20.49 -19.36
CA GLU A 286 11.82 20.82 -19.08
C GLU A 286 12.43 19.84 -18.07
N ALA A 287 11.70 19.46 -17.02
CA ALA A 287 12.15 18.47 -16.06
C ALA A 287 12.41 17.10 -16.73
N TRP A 288 11.51 16.67 -17.62
CA TRP A 288 11.74 15.46 -18.44
C TRP A 288 12.99 15.56 -19.29
N GLN A 289 13.17 16.67 -20.03
CA GLN A 289 14.33 16.85 -20.92
C GLN A 289 15.64 16.78 -20.14
N LYS A 290 15.74 17.49 -19.03
CA LYS A 290 16.91 17.46 -18.13
C LYS A 290 17.14 16.05 -17.54
N ALA A 291 16.10 15.38 -17.07
CA ALA A 291 16.23 14.03 -16.54
C ALA A 291 16.72 13.03 -17.59
N TYR A 292 16.28 13.17 -18.83
CA TYR A 292 16.76 12.39 -19.97
C TYR A 292 18.23 12.68 -20.29
N GLU A 293 18.61 13.95 -20.36
CA GLU A 293 19.98 14.40 -20.68
C GLU A 293 21.01 14.02 -19.60
N ALA A 294 20.55 13.79 -18.35
CA ALA A 294 21.42 13.37 -17.25
C ALA A 294 22.12 12.02 -17.53
N ASP A 295 21.43 11.06 -18.15
CA ASP A 295 22.02 9.79 -18.58
C ASP A 295 21.16 9.16 -19.69
N THR A 296 21.49 9.48 -20.92
CA THR A 296 20.82 8.99 -22.13
C THR A 296 21.08 7.50 -22.41
N VAL A 297 22.07 6.90 -21.74
CA VAL A 297 22.46 5.50 -21.93
C VAL A 297 21.73 4.58 -20.97
N SER A 298 21.78 4.88 -19.68
CA SER A 298 21.20 4.00 -18.64
C SER A 298 19.68 4.00 -18.64
N ILE A 299 19.05 5.05 -19.14
CA ILE A 299 17.58 5.14 -19.26
C ILE A 299 16.97 4.06 -20.16
N TYR A 300 17.75 3.49 -21.08
CA TYR A 300 17.30 2.41 -21.96
C TYR A 300 16.89 1.17 -21.17
N GLY A 301 15.60 0.78 -21.30
CA GLY A 301 15.01 -0.29 -20.52
C GLY A 301 14.68 0.10 -19.06
N GLY A 302 14.73 1.38 -18.75
CA GLY A 302 14.39 1.93 -17.44
C GLY A 302 12.92 2.26 -17.28
N ILE A 303 12.62 2.86 -16.13
CA ILE A 303 11.32 3.38 -15.73
C ILE A 303 11.41 4.90 -15.66
N VAL A 304 10.36 5.59 -16.09
CA VAL A 304 10.25 7.04 -15.97
C VAL A 304 9.01 7.40 -15.19
N ILE A 305 9.16 8.31 -14.25
CA ILE A 305 8.04 8.90 -13.50
C ILE A 305 8.07 10.43 -13.62
N CYS A 306 6.91 11.02 -13.88
CA CYS A 306 6.66 12.44 -13.79
C CYS A 306 5.61 12.71 -12.71
N ASN A 307 5.83 13.72 -11.85
CA ASN A 307 4.86 14.08 -10.81
C ASN A 307 3.76 15.04 -11.28
N ARG A 308 3.66 15.25 -12.59
CA ARG A 308 2.62 16.03 -13.27
C ARG A 308 2.09 15.25 -14.47
N THR A 309 0.96 15.72 -15.04
CA THR A 309 0.37 15.15 -16.25
C THR A 309 1.40 15.05 -17.38
N ILE A 310 1.52 13.88 -17.99
CA ILE A 310 2.36 13.68 -19.17
C ILE A 310 1.64 14.20 -20.40
N THR A 311 2.27 15.17 -21.07
CA THR A 311 1.78 15.83 -22.27
C THR A 311 2.22 15.13 -23.53
N LYS A 312 1.64 15.53 -24.68
CA LYS A 312 2.05 15.10 -26.02
C LYS A 312 3.56 15.28 -26.25
N GLU A 313 4.11 16.41 -25.81
CA GLU A 313 5.53 16.75 -26.02
C GLU A 313 6.45 15.74 -25.30
N ILE A 314 6.17 15.46 -24.05
CA ILE A 314 6.90 14.46 -23.25
C ILE A 314 6.79 13.08 -23.90
N ALA A 315 5.58 12.69 -24.30
CA ALA A 315 5.35 11.39 -24.93
C ALA A 315 6.11 11.24 -26.27
N LEU A 316 6.22 12.31 -27.06
CA LEU A 316 7.05 12.32 -28.27
C LEU A 316 8.53 12.16 -27.95
N GLY A 317 9.04 12.82 -26.89
CA GLY A 317 10.41 12.65 -26.40
C GLY A 317 10.71 11.24 -25.94
N MET A 318 9.76 10.59 -25.26
CA MET A 318 9.89 9.20 -24.78
C MET A 318 9.73 8.15 -25.90
N LYS A 319 9.05 8.48 -27.00
CA LYS A 319 8.74 7.53 -28.07
C LYS A 319 9.94 6.81 -28.68
N PRO A 320 11.09 7.46 -28.98
CA PRO A 320 12.25 6.77 -29.55
C PRO A 320 12.98 5.84 -28.58
N ILE A 321 12.74 6.00 -27.27
CA ILE A 321 13.48 5.28 -26.22
C ILE A 321 12.73 3.99 -25.86
N PHE A 322 13.47 2.88 -25.68
CA PHE A 322 12.89 1.69 -25.08
C PHE A 322 12.74 1.91 -23.56
N LEU A 323 11.51 2.06 -23.11
CA LEU A 323 11.14 2.16 -21.68
C LEU A 323 10.28 0.97 -21.31
N GLU A 324 10.44 0.49 -20.09
CA GLU A 324 9.62 -0.57 -19.51
C GLU A 324 8.31 -0.04 -18.93
N ILE A 325 8.37 1.09 -18.19
CA ILE A 325 7.23 1.69 -17.52
C ILE A 325 7.31 3.22 -17.59
N VAL A 326 6.14 3.84 -17.73
CA VAL A 326 5.95 5.28 -17.54
C VAL A 326 4.85 5.47 -16.51
N ILE A 327 5.10 6.32 -15.49
CA ILE A 327 4.19 6.58 -14.37
C ILE A 327 3.92 8.08 -14.28
N ALA A 328 2.66 8.45 -14.08
CA ALA A 328 2.26 9.83 -13.82
C ALA A 328 0.92 9.87 -13.08
N PRO A 329 0.55 11.04 -12.49
CA PRO A 329 -0.81 11.21 -11.94
C PRO A 329 -1.87 11.26 -13.04
N ASP A 330 -1.51 11.70 -14.24
CA ASP A 330 -2.42 11.76 -15.38
C ASP A 330 -1.68 11.79 -16.73
N PHE A 331 -2.41 11.58 -17.82
CA PHE A 331 -1.91 11.58 -19.20
C PHE A 331 -2.90 12.28 -20.12
N THR A 332 -2.43 13.14 -21.03
CA THR A 332 -3.32 13.69 -22.07
C THR A 332 -3.70 12.62 -23.09
N ASP A 333 -4.84 12.79 -23.76
CA ASP A 333 -5.31 11.85 -24.78
C ASP A 333 -4.29 11.69 -25.90
N GLU A 334 -3.63 12.77 -26.33
CA GLU A 334 -2.59 12.72 -27.35
C GLU A 334 -1.33 11.97 -26.87
N ALA A 335 -0.98 12.07 -25.60
CA ALA A 335 0.10 11.28 -25.03
C ALA A 335 -0.24 9.79 -25.06
N MET A 336 -1.47 9.42 -24.71
CA MET A 336 -1.95 8.03 -24.76
C MET A 336 -1.99 7.48 -26.19
N GLU A 337 -2.39 8.29 -27.20
CA GLU A 337 -2.31 7.91 -28.61
C GLU A 337 -0.86 7.57 -29.05
N ILE A 338 0.12 8.36 -28.58
CA ILE A 338 1.53 8.12 -28.87
C ILE A 338 2.00 6.82 -28.21
N PHE A 339 1.69 6.62 -26.91
CA PHE A 339 2.07 5.42 -26.19
C PHE A 339 1.38 4.16 -26.71
N ALA A 340 0.17 4.25 -27.26
CA ALA A 340 -0.55 3.12 -27.89
C ALA A 340 0.26 2.47 -29.04
N THR A 341 1.18 3.22 -29.66
CA THR A 341 2.10 2.68 -30.68
C THR A 341 3.12 1.69 -30.09
N LYS A 342 3.31 1.69 -28.78
CA LYS A 342 4.25 0.84 -28.03
C LYS A 342 3.52 -0.18 -27.15
N LYS A 343 2.96 -1.22 -27.74
CA LYS A 343 2.07 -2.20 -27.10
C LYS A 343 2.61 -2.83 -25.80
N ASN A 344 3.91 -2.90 -25.63
CA ASN A 344 4.56 -3.53 -24.46
C ASN A 344 4.85 -2.54 -23.33
N LEU A 345 4.88 -1.23 -23.62
CA LEU A 345 5.11 -0.19 -22.62
C LEU A 345 3.99 -0.17 -21.60
N ARG A 346 4.33 -0.27 -20.35
CA ARG A 346 3.39 -0.14 -19.25
C ARG A 346 3.18 1.35 -18.94
N VAL A 347 1.95 1.79 -19.03
CA VAL A 347 1.54 3.15 -18.66
C VAL A 347 0.68 3.04 -17.41
N ILE A 348 1.11 3.68 -16.33
CA ILE A 348 0.48 3.52 -15.02
C ILE A 348 0.10 4.89 -14.46
N GLN A 349 -1.18 5.04 -14.16
CA GLN A 349 -1.72 6.21 -13.47
C GLN A 349 -1.70 5.94 -11.97
N VAL A 350 -1.13 6.86 -11.18
CA VAL A 350 -1.01 6.74 -9.72
C VAL A 350 -1.44 8.04 -9.07
N ASP A 351 -2.24 7.95 -8.00
CA ASP A 351 -2.52 9.10 -7.15
C ASP A 351 -1.23 9.56 -6.45
N MET A 352 -0.83 10.80 -6.69
CA MET A 352 0.35 11.45 -6.15
C MET A 352 -0.01 12.58 -5.17
N THR A 353 -1.15 12.47 -4.51
CA THR A 353 -1.55 13.40 -3.45
C THR A 353 -0.63 13.24 -2.25
N GLN A 354 -0.09 14.35 -1.74
CA GLN A 354 0.76 14.31 -0.54
C GLN A 354 -0.04 13.84 0.68
N SER A 355 0.60 13.03 1.51
CA SER A 355 0.03 12.48 2.73
C SER A 355 1.07 12.48 3.84
N THR A 356 0.66 12.90 5.03
CA THR A 356 1.50 12.88 6.25
C THR A 356 1.40 11.55 7.00
N GLU A 357 0.65 10.59 6.48
CA GLU A 357 0.48 9.30 7.13
C GLU A 357 1.77 8.48 7.07
N ALA A 358 2.19 7.95 8.22
CA ALA A 358 3.34 7.06 8.30
C ALA A 358 3.07 5.76 7.55
N ILE A 359 4.04 5.34 6.74
CA ILE A 359 3.98 4.11 5.95
C ILE A 359 5.00 3.14 6.51
N ASP A 360 4.56 1.93 6.88
CA ASP A 360 5.46 0.89 7.32
C ASP A 360 6.18 0.24 6.14
N GLN A 361 7.47 0.06 6.30
CA GLN A 361 8.32 -0.73 5.43
C GLN A 361 8.62 -2.08 6.10
N TYR A 362 8.40 -3.16 5.36
CA TYR A 362 8.60 -4.53 5.82
C TYR A 362 9.78 -5.15 5.08
N VAL A 363 10.77 -5.64 5.82
CA VAL A 363 11.93 -6.34 5.25
C VAL A 363 12.01 -7.73 5.87
N SER A 364 11.83 -8.76 5.04
CA SER A 364 11.95 -10.15 5.50
C SER A 364 13.41 -10.51 5.79
N VAL A 365 13.63 -11.13 6.92
CA VAL A 365 14.91 -11.77 7.29
C VAL A 365 14.67 -13.25 7.61
N ASN A 366 15.70 -14.07 7.60
CA ASN A 366 15.52 -15.50 7.88
C ASN A 366 14.90 -15.71 9.27
N GLY A 367 13.67 -16.21 9.28
CA GLY A 367 12.93 -16.47 10.51
C GLY A 367 12.28 -15.25 11.19
N GLY A 368 12.28 -14.08 10.52
CA GLY A 368 11.71 -12.85 11.10
C GLY A 368 11.36 -11.80 10.11
N LEU A 369 10.90 -10.67 10.63
CA LEU A 369 10.51 -9.48 9.89
C LEU A 369 11.05 -8.24 10.60
N LEU A 370 11.74 -7.38 9.87
CA LEU A 370 12.06 -6.03 10.32
C LEU A 370 10.95 -5.08 9.88
N VAL A 371 10.49 -4.24 10.79
CA VAL A 371 9.47 -3.22 10.51
C VAL A 371 10.05 -1.87 10.92
N GLN A 372 9.99 -0.92 10.01
CA GLN A 372 10.32 0.47 10.27
C GLN A 372 9.40 1.38 9.49
N HIS A 373 9.30 2.64 9.89
CA HIS A 373 8.65 3.64 9.04
C HIS A 373 9.52 3.93 7.81
N LEU A 374 8.85 4.15 6.67
CA LEU A 374 9.51 4.67 5.48
C LEU A 374 10.16 6.01 5.85
N ASP A 375 11.38 6.23 5.41
CA ASP A 375 12.09 7.51 5.59
C ASP A 375 11.43 8.58 4.70
N THR A 376 10.50 9.31 5.29
CA THR A 376 9.78 10.44 4.65
C THR A 376 10.27 11.80 5.15
N GLN A 377 11.26 11.82 6.04
CA GLN A 377 11.82 13.06 6.55
C GLN A 377 12.66 13.76 5.49
N ILE A 378 12.45 15.06 5.33
CA ILE A 378 13.23 15.94 4.43
C ILE A 378 13.62 17.17 5.22
N GLU A 379 14.92 17.38 5.38
CA GLU A 379 15.45 18.59 5.96
C GLU A 379 15.40 19.73 4.93
N THR A 380 14.97 20.91 5.36
CA THR A 380 15.14 22.12 4.57
C THR A 380 16.60 22.59 4.71
N ILE A 381 17.32 22.58 3.60
CA ILE A 381 18.72 22.99 3.55
C ILE A 381 18.81 24.51 3.63
N THR A 382 19.51 25.02 4.64
CA THR A 382 19.60 26.46 4.93
C THR A 382 21.04 26.89 5.15
N ALA A 383 21.34 28.16 4.94
CA ALA A 383 22.72 28.71 5.02
C ALA A 383 23.33 28.60 6.43
N ASP A 384 22.52 28.55 7.49
CA ASP A 384 22.99 28.38 8.88
C ASP A 384 23.56 26.97 9.15
N MET A 385 23.33 26.00 8.28
CA MET A 385 23.98 24.67 8.32
C MET A 385 25.43 24.71 7.80
N CYS A 386 25.90 25.84 7.28
CA CYS A 386 27.23 25.96 6.69
C CYS A 386 28.34 25.92 7.77
N ALA A 387 29.21 24.93 7.64
CA ALA A 387 30.34 24.70 8.54
C ALA A 387 31.65 25.39 8.08
N THR A 388 31.70 25.85 6.83
CA THR A 388 32.90 26.44 6.18
C THR A 388 32.79 27.96 6.07
N LYS A 389 33.93 28.60 5.72
CA LYS A 389 34.00 30.05 5.51
C LYS A 389 33.25 30.49 4.25
N VAL A 390 33.34 29.69 3.18
CA VAL A 390 32.61 29.95 1.96
C VAL A 390 31.12 29.66 2.21
N GLN A 391 30.30 30.68 1.98
CA GLN A 391 28.85 30.58 2.19
C GLN A 391 28.14 30.27 0.88
N PRO A 392 27.05 29.50 0.91
CA PRO A 392 26.26 29.21 -0.28
C PRO A 392 25.43 30.40 -0.71
N ASP A 393 25.29 30.64 -1.99
CA ASP A 393 24.25 31.49 -2.58
C ASP A 393 22.92 30.75 -2.73
N ALA A 394 21.89 31.46 -3.17
CA ALA A 394 20.55 30.88 -3.31
C ALA A 394 20.50 29.73 -4.32
N THR A 395 21.27 29.80 -5.41
CA THR A 395 21.35 28.76 -6.43
C THR A 395 22.02 27.50 -5.89
N THR A 396 23.13 27.70 -5.18
CA THR A 396 23.86 26.61 -4.50
C THR A 396 22.97 25.90 -3.48
N LEU A 397 22.20 26.66 -2.67
CA LEU A 397 21.26 26.08 -1.70
C LEU A 397 20.16 25.25 -2.40
N ALA A 398 19.60 25.75 -3.50
CA ALA A 398 18.59 25.03 -4.25
C ALA A 398 19.13 23.70 -4.84
N ASP A 399 20.33 23.73 -5.39
CA ASP A 399 20.97 22.52 -5.91
C ASP A 399 21.38 21.55 -4.78
N MET A 400 21.82 22.06 -3.61
CA MET A 400 22.07 21.22 -2.44
C MET A 400 20.79 20.55 -1.93
N GLN A 401 19.66 21.27 -1.88
CA GLN A 401 18.36 20.71 -1.52
C GLN A 401 17.95 19.61 -2.49
N PHE A 402 18.07 19.86 -3.80
CA PHE A 402 17.77 18.87 -4.82
C PHE A 402 18.66 17.63 -4.67
N GLY A 403 19.97 17.81 -4.55
CA GLY A 403 20.94 16.71 -4.35
C GLY A 403 20.66 15.93 -3.07
N TRP A 404 20.28 16.61 -1.99
CA TRP A 404 19.93 16.02 -0.70
C TRP A 404 18.69 15.13 -0.82
N ASN A 405 17.65 15.61 -1.45
CA ASN A 405 16.42 14.84 -1.68
C ASN A 405 16.67 13.60 -2.55
N ILE A 406 17.57 13.67 -3.53
CA ILE A 406 17.90 12.52 -4.39
C ILE A 406 18.79 11.51 -3.67
N VAL A 407 19.85 11.94 -2.96
CA VAL A 407 20.83 11.02 -2.37
C VAL A 407 20.21 10.09 -1.32
N LYS A 408 19.21 10.55 -0.60
CA LYS A 408 18.39 9.77 0.33
C LYS A 408 17.82 8.49 -0.29
N HIS A 409 17.55 8.50 -1.59
CA HIS A 409 16.94 7.38 -2.32
C HIS A 409 17.96 6.49 -3.04
N VAL A 410 19.24 6.81 -2.98
CA VAL A 410 20.30 6.04 -3.59
C VAL A 410 20.86 5.02 -2.61
N LYS A 411 21.17 3.81 -3.11
CA LYS A 411 21.70 2.74 -2.26
C LYS A 411 23.05 3.12 -1.65
N SER A 412 23.18 2.98 -0.33
CA SER A 412 24.40 3.30 0.44
C SER A 412 25.60 2.39 0.09
N ASN A 413 26.86 2.86 0.19
CA ASN A 413 27.20 4.28 0.36
C ASN A 413 26.85 5.04 -0.91
N ALA A 414 26.14 6.16 -0.74
CA ALA A 414 25.59 6.94 -1.85
C ALA A 414 26.21 8.33 -1.94
N ILE A 415 26.57 8.71 -3.17
CA ILE A 415 26.95 10.06 -3.55
C ILE A 415 26.19 10.45 -4.80
N VAL A 416 25.63 11.65 -4.81
CA VAL A 416 24.99 12.25 -5.98
C VAL A 416 25.67 13.57 -6.30
N VAL A 417 26.01 13.77 -7.57
CA VAL A 417 26.55 15.02 -8.09
C VAL A 417 25.48 15.71 -8.90
N VAL A 418 25.22 16.97 -8.60
CA VAL A 418 24.13 17.76 -9.20
C VAL A 418 24.59 19.13 -9.63
N LYS A 419 23.82 19.74 -10.56
CA LYS A 419 23.94 21.15 -10.94
C LYS A 419 22.67 21.61 -11.63
N ASN A 420 22.19 22.82 -11.37
CA ASN A 420 21.03 23.45 -12.01
C ASN A 420 19.75 22.58 -11.90
N GLY A 421 19.51 21.96 -10.74
CA GLY A 421 18.35 21.11 -10.50
C GLY A 421 18.35 19.79 -11.32
N GLN A 422 19.50 19.29 -11.70
CA GLN A 422 19.70 18.08 -12.49
C GLN A 422 20.79 17.20 -11.87
N THR A 423 20.60 15.88 -11.85
CA THR A 423 21.66 14.93 -11.53
C THR A 423 22.66 14.83 -12.68
N LEU A 424 23.93 14.77 -12.36
CA LEU A 424 25.02 14.62 -13.32
C LEU A 424 25.80 13.34 -13.11
N GLY A 425 25.69 12.75 -11.93
CA GLY A 425 26.33 11.48 -11.64
C GLY A 425 25.83 10.90 -10.31
N VAL A 426 25.76 9.57 -10.27
CA VAL A 426 25.26 8.81 -9.12
C VAL A 426 26.23 7.66 -8.81
N GLY A 427 26.84 7.71 -7.64
CA GLY A 427 27.58 6.59 -7.07
C GLY A 427 26.67 5.86 -6.07
N ALA A 428 26.33 4.61 -6.36
CA ALA A 428 25.38 3.83 -5.58
C ALA A 428 25.98 2.51 -5.10
N GLY A 429 25.65 2.08 -3.88
CA GLY A 429 25.94 0.74 -3.38
C GLY A 429 27.41 0.40 -3.22
N GLN A 430 28.28 1.38 -2.98
CA GLN A 430 29.71 1.16 -2.84
C GLN A 430 30.11 0.86 -1.39
N MET A 431 31.14 0.01 -1.22
CA MET A 431 31.64 -0.36 0.10
C MET A 431 32.40 0.77 0.79
N ASN A 432 32.87 1.77 0.05
CA ASN A 432 33.50 2.96 0.60
C ASN A 432 32.97 4.23 -0.09
N ARG A 433 32.99 5.33 0.65
CA ARG A 433 32.39 6.60 0.22
C ARG A 433 33.20 7.29 -0.87
N VAL A 434 34.53 7.28 -0.76
CA VAL A 434 35.41 7.90 -1.75
C VAL A 434 35.25 7.25 -3.14
N GLY A 435 35.09 5.92 -3.20
CA GLY A 435 34.83 5.23 -4.47
C GLY A 435 33.45 5.59 -5.06
N SER A 436 32.43 5.74 -4.20
CA SER A 436 31.12 6.24 -4.62
C SER A 436 31.21 7.65 -5.21
N ALA A 437 31.96 8.53 -4.55
CA ALA A 437 32.21 9.90 -5.00
C ALA A 437 32.94 9.92 -6.36
N GLU A 438 33.99 9.10 -6.51
CA GLU A 438 34.73 9.00 -7.77
C GLU A 438 33.85 8.57 -8.94
N ILE A 439 32.96 7.59 -8.74
CA ILE A 439 32.01 7.14 -9.76
C ILE A 439 31.10 8.29 -10.18
N ALA A 440 30.45 8.99 -9.21
CA ALA A 440 29.54 10.07 -9.52
C ALA A 440 30.21 11.24 -10.25
N MET A 441 31.40 11.64 -9.81
CA MET A 441 32.14 12.74 -10.42
C MET A 441 32.66 12.40 -11.83
N LYS A 442 33.10 11.16 -12.05
CA LYS A 442 33.48 10.71 -13.40
C LYS A 442 32.30 10.74 -14.37
N GLN A 443 31.10 10.41 -13.93
CA GLN A 443 29.89 10.50 -14.76
C GLN A 443 29.61 11.96 -15.13
N ALA A 444 29.67 12.90 -14.18
CA ALA A 444 29.50 14.33 -14.43
C ALA A 444 30.51 14.87 -15.47
N HIS A 445 31.77 14.49 -15.33
CA HIS A 445 32.83 14.86 -16.32
C HIS A 445 32.59 14.25 -17.70
N ALA A 446 32.13 13.00 -17.76
CA ALA A 446 31.79 12.34 -19.02
C ALA A 446 30.60 13.03 -19.72
N ALA A 447 29.70 13.64 -18.97
CA ALA A 447 28.61 14.48 -19.48
C ALA A 447 29.09 15.90 -19.89
N GLY A 448 30.38 16.21 -19.75
CA GLY A 448 30.99 17.50 -20.15
C GLY A 448 30.87 18.59 -19.10
N VAL A 449 30.44 18.30 -17.89
CA VAL A 449 30.32 19.28 -16.78
C VAL A 449 31.47 19.07 -15.82
N THR A 450 32.40 20.03 -15.79
CA THR A 450 33.66 19.91 -15.04
C THR A 450 33.87 20.94 -13.95
N GLU A 451 32.92 21.87 -13.77
CA GLU A 451 33.03 22.97 -12.79
C GLU A 451 31.66 23.32 -12.19
N GLY A 452 31.65 23.85 -10.97
CA GLY A 452 30.44 24.28 -10.27
C GLY A 452 29.54 23.13 -9.90
N LEU A 453 30.15 21.97 -9.62
CA LEU A 453 29.45 20.76 -9.22
C LEU A 453 29.10 20.80 -7.73
N ILE A 454 27.95 20.25 -7.36
CA ILE A 454 27.52 20.08 -5.98
C ILE A 454 27.46 18.59 -5.67
N LEU A 455 28.06 18.19 -4.54
CA LEU A 455 28.09 16.81 -4.08
C LEU A 455 27.21 16.64 -2.86
N ALA A 456 26.24 15.70 -2.93
CA ALA A 456 25.42 15.27 -1.81
C ALA A 456 25.82 13.87 -1.37
N SER A 457 25.90 13.65 -0.04
CA SER A 457 26.29 12.39 0.57
C SER A 457 25.24 11.92 1.59
N ASP A 458 24.79 10.67 1.50
CA ASP A 458 23.80 10.05 2.40
C ASP A 458 24.28 9.86 3.84
N GLY A 459 25.59 9.90 4.06
CA GLY A 459 26.25 9.74 5.35
C GLY A 459 27.46 10.67 5.48
N PHE A 460 28.03 10.75 6.69
CA PHE A 460 29.19 11.58 6.95
C PHE A 460 30.42 11.16 6.12
N LEU A 461 31.29 12.14 5.84
CA LEU A 461 32.60 11.90 5.25
C LEU A 461 33.58 11.45 6.33
N PRO A 462 34.10 10.19 6.26
CA PRO A 462 34.94 9.69 7.34
C PRO A 462 36.36 10.28 7.35
N PHE A 463 36.80 10.79 6.19
CA PHE A 463 38.12 11.37 5.98
C PHE A 463 38.03 12.54 5.00
N ASP A 464 39.04 13.40 4.98
CA ASP A 464 39.18 14.54 4.07
C ASP A 464 39.56 14.16 2.63
N ASP A 465 39.84 12.87 2.38
CA ASP A 465 40.18 12.33 1.05
C ASP A 465 39.08 12.56 0.03
N THR A 466 37.81 12.39 0.42
CA THR A 466 36.65 12.65 -0.44
C THR A 466 36.55 14.14 -0.78
N VAL A 467 36.83 15.04 0.15
CA VAL A 467 36.85 16.50 -0.07
C VAL A 467 37.97 16.88 -1.04
N ALA A 468 39.16 16.33 -0.82
CA ALA A 468 40.33 16.56 -1.68
C ALA A 468 40.09 16.05 -3.11
N LEU A 469 39.44 14.89 -3.25
CA LEU A 469 39.05 14.32 -4.53
C LEU A 469 37.99 15.20 -5.21
N ALA A 470 36.98 15.63 -4.49
CA ALA A 470 35.88 16.46 -5.00
C ALA A 470 36.39 17.77 -5.61
N ALA A 471 37.39 18.42 -4.97
CA ALA A 471 38.03 19.61 -5.52
C ALA A 471 38.68 19.39 -6.89
N GLN A 472 39.30 18.23 -7.09
CA GLN A 472 39.97 17.88 -8.40
C GLN A 472 38.97 17.72 -9.54
N TYR A 473 37.70 17.42 -9.20
CA TYR A 473 36.59 17.28 -10.13
C TYR A 473 35.71 18.54 -10.25
N GLY A 474 36.13 19.69 -9.69
CA GLY A 474 35.42 20.94 -9.83
C GLY A 474 34.16 21.05 -8.97
N VAL A 475 34.08 20.27 -7.89
CA VAL A 475 33.04 20.42 -6.87
C VAL A 475 33.29 21.68 -6.06
N THR A 476 32.29 22.55 -5.97
CA THR A 476 32.35 23.83 -5.26
C THR A 476 31.54 23.82 -3.96
N ALA A 477 30.64 22.84 -3.82
CA ALA A 477 29.84 22.72 -2.61
C ALA A 477 29.52 21.26 -2.26
N ILE A 478 29.43 20.96 -0.97
CA ILE A 478 29.14 19.64 -0.41
C ILE A 478 28.04 19.76 0.62
N VAL A 479 27.03 18.86 0.56
CA VAL A 479 26.04 18.66 1.59
C VAL A 479 26.15 17.25 2.15
N GLN A 480 26.23 17.12 3.47
CA GLN A 480 26.41 15.85 4.17
C GLN A 480 25.85 15.95 5.59
N PRO A 481 25.54 14.82 6.28
CA PRO A 481 24.98 14.88 7.63
C PRO A 481 25.93 15.35 8.73
N GLY A 482 27.25 15.17 8.58
CA GLY A 482 28.17 15.29 9.71
C GLY A 482 28.05 14.13 10.71
N GLY A 483 28.68 14.26 11.87
CA GLY A 483 28.66 13.26 12.94
C GLY A 483 29.91 12.34 12.98
N SER A 484 30.92 12.63 12.16
CA SER A 484 32.23 11.98 12.24
C SER A 484 33.11 12.64 13.31
N ILE A 485 33.94 11.85 13.98
CA ILE A 485 35.02 12.38 14.84
C ILE A 485 35.96 13.29 14.03
N ARG A 486 36.03 13.11 12.72
CA ARG A 486 36.90 13.84 11.80
C ARG A 486 36.17 14.91 10.97
N ASP A 487 34.99 15.32 11.37
CA ASP A 487 34.26 16.39 10.67
C ASP A 487 35.11 17.67 10.54
N ASN A 488 35.84 18.01 11.59
CA ASN A 488 36.73 19.17 11.56
C ASN A 488 37.85 19.05 10.52
N ASP A 489 38.40 17.86 10.26
CA ASP A 489 39.42 17.63 9.23
C ASP A 489 38.82 17.91 7.83
N CYS A 490 37.57 17.46 7.61
CA CYS A 490 36.83 17.70 6.36
C CYS A 490 36.53 19.20 6.17
N VAL A 491 36.11 19.90 7.22
CA VAL A 491 35.84 21.36 7.19
C VAL A 491 37.10 22.14 6.89
N VAL A 492 38.21 21.84 7.58
CA VAL A 492 39.52 22.51 7.35
C VAL A 492 39.96 22.27 5.88
N LYS A 493 39.84 21.05 5.38
CA LYS A 493 40.19 20.75 4.01
C LYS A 493 39.30 21.47 3.01
N ALA A 494 37.98 21.55 3.25
CA ALA A 494 37.04 22.30 2.42
C ALA A 494 37.37 23.80 2.40
N ASP A 495 37.70 24.39 3.57
CA ASP A 495 38.15 25.79 3.68
C ASP A 495 39.47 26.06 2.90
N GLU A 496 40.43 25.14 2.98
CA GLU A 496 41.68 25.21 2.21
C GLU A 496 41.45 25.24 0.70
N LEU A 497 40.44 24.48 0.23
CA LEU A 497 40.12 24.30 -1.17
C LEU A 497 39.03 25.25 -1.68
N GLY A 498 38.48 26.10 -0.81
CA GLY A 498 37.44 27.07 -1.16
C GLY A 498 36.06 26.39 -1.44
N ILE A 499 35.79 25.23 -0.84
CA ILE A 499 34.55 24.48 -0.97
C ILE A 499 33.59 24.88 0.14
N CYS A 500 32.35 25.20 -0.19
CA CYS A 500 31.24 25.34 0.75
C CYS A 500 30.81 23.96 1.27
N MET A 501 30.69 23.79 2.60
CA MET A 501 30.22 22.54 3.19
C MET A 501 29.09 22.78 4.20
N LEU A 502 27.94 22.12 3.96
CA LEU A 502 26.80 22.14 4.86
C LEU A 502 26.66 20.77 5.57
N MET A 503 26.28 20.85 6.85
CA MET A 503 26.04 19.68 7.70
C MET A 503 24.60 19.68 8.19
N THR A 504 23.81 18.67 7.74
CA THR A 504 22.37 18.60 8.00
C THR A 504 22.02 18.03 9.37
N GLY A 505 22.93 17.29 10.00
CA GLY A 505 22.68 16.59 11.26
C GLY A 505 21.88 15.29 11.13
N THR A 506 21.31 14.99 9.98
CA THR A 506 20.49 13.80 9.71
C THR A 506 21.12 12.98 8.59
N ARG A 507 21.24 11.67 8.78
CA ARG A 507 21.70 10.72 7.73
C ARG A 507 20.53 9.97 7.11
N HIS A 508 20.68 9.60 5.84
CA HIS A 508 19.67 8.86 5.10
C HIS A 508 20.23 7.57 4.47
N PHE A 509 20.50 6.57 5.29
CA PHE A 509 20.98 5.28 4.78
C PHE A 509 19.86 4.47 4.13
N LYS A 510 20.17 3.87 2.97
CA LYS A 510 19.30 2.96 2.24
C LYS A 510 20.08 1.70 1.84
N HIS A 511 19.73 0.56 2.40
CA HIS A 511 20.36 -0.73 2.15
C HIS A 511 19.51 -1.67 1.29
#